data_2232a590a1465f21c2d18b608e775060
#
_entry.id   2232a590a1465f21c2d18b608e775060
#
_cell.length_a   1.000
_cell.length_b   1.000
_cell.length_c   1.000
_cell.angle_alpha   90.00
_cell.angle_beta   90.00
_cell.angle_gamma   90.00
#
_symmetry.space_group_name_H-M   'P 1'
#
loop_
_entity.id
_entity.type
_entity.pdbx_description
1 polymer ?
#
loop_
_entity_poly.entity_id
_entity_poly.type
_entity_poly.pdbx_seq_one_letter_code
_entity_poly.pdbx_strand_id
1 'polypeptide(L)'
;LIEMDLLKELSPYGISFTQINRLRNMYERNVRTEIKENPYLSMKRAEIPFENIDAYARDNGFTFCDPDRIRSIVNQTFYYLATTGNSYCSAEEILPMYRKIEKRISCFDEQAPDGLVLFEILSSKAGYLDTTTGQPRFYSHKSWDAESEIAGGLARLKRKSQTMLNDREIDDYLNTDGSYLDDSQKEAFCLLKDTEPCFLIGGPGTGKTTTLKNLVACYQKKYPDKRVAVCAPTGRAAERIKEATGLASSTIHLLMEYRIEDGQSFPMRNENNPIDADFIIIDEFSMVGIYLFKSFLNAVGDETKLLFVGDWNQLPSVEPGFLLHDLVNSDKFHYFELSSTHRQKKDSSICINRDLILEGKTELIQDSHFIIKRFHNDSEARMEAKRIFETLYDPVNYQKLHVITPQQSGTIGVQGLNLLAQEIFHNADEDHICYGEDCFYRFDKVMTV
;
A
#
# COMPACT_ATOMS: atom_id res chain seq x y z
N LEU A 1 -34.96 -25.15 14.24
CA LEU A 1 -34.60 -26.51 13.80
C LEU A 1 -33.44 -26.49 12.81
N ILE A 2 -33.50 -25.72 11.71
CA ILE A 2 -32.45 -25.64 10.69
C ILE A 2 -31.10 -25.19 11.28
N GLU A 3 -31.10 -24.26 12.22
CA GLU A 3 -29.88 -23.75 12.88
C GLU A 3 -29.15 -24.81 13.71
N MET A 4 -29.89 -25.57 14.51
CA MET A 4 -29.31 -26.62 15.34
C MET A 4 -28.72 -27.76 14.52
N ASP A 5 -29.33 -28.03 13.36
CA ASP A 5 -28.88 -29.10 12.46
C ASP A 5 -27.64 -28.67 11.67
N LEU A 6 -27.57 -27.41 11.20
CA LEU A 6 -26.37 -26.85 10.58
C LEU A 6 -25.20 -26.72 11.55
N LEU A 7 -25.50 -26.34 12.79
CA LEU A 7 -24.47 -26.25 13.83
C LEU A 7 -23.87 -27.63 14.12
N LYS A 8 -24.69 -28.69 14.22
CA LYS A 8 -24.22 -30.05 14.39
C LYS A 8 -23.40 -30.57 13.20
N GLU A 9 -23.78 -30.17 11.99
CA GLU A 9 -23.14 -30.58 10.75
C GLU A 9 -21.78 -29.88 10.56
N LEU A 10 -21.68 -28.59 10.87
CA LEU A 10 -20.52 -27.76 10.54
C LEU A 10 -19.53 -27.51 11.69
N SER A 11 -20.00 -27.58 12.96
CA SER A 11 -19.11 -27.34 14.11
C SER A 11 -17.93 -28.32 14.24
N PRO A 12 -18.03 -29.61 13.83
CA PRO A 12 -16.88 -30.51 13.83
C PRO A 12 -15.70 -30.05 12.99
N TYR A 13 -15.96 -29.18 11.98
CA TYR A 13 -14.96 -28.61 11.08
C TYR A 13 -14.45 -27.24 11.57
N GLY A 14 -14.71 -26.86 12.82
CA GLY A 14 -14.24 -25.58 13.37
C GLY A 14 -14.97 -24.34 12.85
N ILE A 15 -16.14 -24.52 12.22
CA ILE A 15 -16.96 -23.41 11.68
C ILE A 15 -17.78 -22.79 12.81
N SER A 16 -17.58 -21.51 13.06
CA SER A 16 -18.18 -20.78 14.17
C SER A 16 -19.67 -20.49 13.94
N PHE A 17 -20.42 -20.28 15.04
CA PHE A 17 -21.83 -19.89 14.98
C PHE A 17 -22.07 -18.61 14.17
N THR A 18 -21.17 -17.64 14.25
CA THR A 18 -21.23 -16.39 13.45
C THR A 18 -21.13 -16.69 11.95
N GLN A 19 -20.23 -17.57 11.54
CA GLN A 19 -20.07 -17.98 10.14
C GLN A 19 -21.29 -18.77 9.62
N ILE A 20 -21.86 -19.64 10.46
CA ILE A 20 -23.10 -20.38 10.13
C ILE A 20 -24.27 -19.40 9.94
N ASN A 21 -24.39 -18.37 10.75
CA ASN A 21 -25.41 -17.35 10.61
C ASN A 21 -25.22 -16.52 9.31
N ARG A 22 -23.97 -16.23 8.94
CA ARG A 22 -23.67 -15.59 7.64
C ARG A 22 -24.13 -16.47 6.45
N LEU A 23 -23.79 -17.76 6.47
CA LEU A 23 -24.27 -18.73 5.45
C LEU A 23 -25.78 -18.74 5.36
N ARG A 24 -26.47 -18.80 6.48
CA ARG A 24 -27.93 -18.79 6.53
C ARG A 24 -28.53 -17.49 5.98
N ASN A 25 -27.96 -16.34 6.33
CA ASN A 25 -28.44 -15.05 5.82
C ASN A 25 -28.22 -14.90 4.32
N MET A 26 -27.15 -15.51 3.77
CA MET A 26 -26.85 -15.48 2.34
C MET A 26 -27.72 -16.41 1.51
N TYR A 27 -27.99 -17.63 2.02
CA TYR A 27 -28.64 -18.69 1.22
C TYR A 27 -29.99 -19.12 1.76
N GLU A 28 -30.43 -18.58 2.90
CA GLU A 28 -31.73 -18.84 3.53
C GLU A 28 -32.05 -20.34 3.61
N ARG A 29 -33.14 -20.76 2.95
CA ARG A 29 -33.59 -22.17 2.94
C ARG A 29 -32.69 -23.08 2.11
N ASN A 30 -31.92 -22.55 1.19
CA ASN A 30 -31.08 -23.30 0.25
C ASN A 30 -29.67 -23.55 0.79
N VAL A 31 -29.34 -23.09 2.01
CA VAL A 31 -27.98 -23.16 2.58
C VAL A 31 -27.38 -24.56 2.50
N ARG A 32 -28.15 -25.60 2.79
CA ARG A 32 -27.67 -26.99 2.74
C ARG A 32 -27.35 -27.48 1.34
N THR A 33 -28.18 -27.11 0.39
CA THR A 33 -27.95 -27.43 -1.03
C THR A 33 -26.68 -26.77 -1.51
N GLU A 34 -26.55 -25.47 -1.27
CA GLU A 34 -25.38 -24.67 -1.66
C GLU A 34 -24.05 -25.20 -1.09
N ILE A 35 -24.01 -25.52 0.21
CA ILE A 35 -22.76 -26.04 0.83
C ILE A 35 -22.44 -27.47 0.39
N LYS A 36 -23.45 -28.27 0.01
CA LYS A 36 -23.24 -29.64 -0.49
C LYS A 36 -22.84 -29.68 -1.96
N GLU A 37 -23.40 -28.79 -2.78
CA GLU A 37 -23.09 -28.73 -4.21
C GLU A 37 -21.76 -28.03 -4.50
N ASN A 38 -21.45 -26.96 -3.77
CA ASN A 38 -20.23 -26.21 -3.95
C ASN A 38 -19.71 -25.60 -2.64
N PRO A 39 -19.07 -26.40 -1.77
CA PRO A 39 -18.56 -25.92 -0.49
C PRO A 39 -17.50 -24.83 -0.64
N TYR A 40 -16.60 -24.93 -1.62
CA TYR A 40 -15.49 -23.99 -1.81
C TYR A 40 -15.96 -22.58 -2.19
N LEU A 41 -17.05 -22.45 -2.93
CA LEU A 41 -17.59 -21.15 -3.29
C LEU A 41 -18.52 -20.60 -2.21
N SER A 42 -19.46 -21.42 -1.73
CA SER A 42 -20.50 -20.98 -0.79
C SER A 42 -19.92 -20.62 0.57
N MET A 43 -19.06 -21.47 1.14
CA MET A 43 -18.48 -21.24 2.45
C MET A 43 -17.40 -20.13 2.45
N LYS A 44 -16.66 -19.97 1.34
CA LYS A 44 -15.73 -18.85 1.17
C LYS A 44 -16.41 -17.49 1.28
N ARG A 45 -17.60 -17.34 0.69
CA ARG A 45 -18.42 -16.11 0.78
C ARG A 45 -18.81 -15.75 2.22
N ALA A 46 -18.91 -16.75 3.10
CA ALA A 46 -19.17 -16.58 4.53
C ALA A 46 -17.88 -16.37 5.37
N GLU A 47 -16.74 -16.17 4.70
CA GLU A 47 -15.42 -15.97 5.34
C GLU A 47 -14.97 -17.16 6.20
N ILE A 48 -15.32 -18.38 5.80
CA ILE A 48 -14.84 -19.60 6.45
C ILE A 48 -13.42 -19.88 5.95
N PRO A 49 -12.46 -20.20 6.85
CA PRO A 49 -11.10 -20.57 6.48
C PRO A 49 -11.08 -21.77 5.52
N PHE A 50 -10.14 -21.74 4.55
CA PHE A 50 -10.04 -22.77 3.54
C PHE A 50 -9.86 -24.17 4.14
N GLU A 51 -9.03 -24.32 5.17
CA GLU A 51 -8.76 -25.58 5.85
C GLU A 51 -10.04 -26.23 6.39
N ASN A 52 -10.96 -25.42 6.92
CA ASN A 52 -12.24 -25.88 7.44
C ASN A 52 -13.17 -26.33 6.30
N ILE A 53 -13.16 -25.59 5.18
CA ILE A 53 -13.91 -25.94 3.97
C ILE A 53 -13.36 -27.24 3.37
N ASP A 54 -12.05 -27.36 3.25
CA ASP A 54 -11.37 -28.51 2.64
C ASP A 54 -11.61 -29.80 3.44
N ALA A 55 -11.60 -29.70 4.79
CA ALA A 55 -11.95 -30.82 5.66
C ALA A 55 -13.40 -31.25 5.48
N TYR A 56 -14.34 -30.32 5.45
CA TYR A 56 -15.75 -30.60 5.20
C TYR A 56 -15.95 -31.24 3.81
N ALA A 57 -15.35 -30.67 2.78
CA ALA A 57 -15.47 -31.16 1.40
C ALA A 57 -14.94 -32.59 1.24
N ARG A 58 -13.76 -32.89 1.81
CA ARG A 58 -13.18 -34.24 1.81
C ARG A 58 -14.13 -35.27 2.42
N ASP A 59 -14.69 -34.99 3.58
CA ASP A 59 -15.58 -35.92 4.29
C ASP A 59 -16.95 -36.05 3.58
N ASN A 60 -17.30 -35.13 2.70
CA ASN A 60 -18.51 -35.14 1.86
C ASN A 60 -18.26 -35.62 0.42
N GLY A 61 -17.13 -36.27 0.14
CA GLY A 61 -16.86 -36.97 -1.11
C GLY A 61 -16.25 -36.14 -2.23
N PHE A 62 -15.81 -34.91 -1.96
CA PHE A 62 -15.02 -34.12 -2.90
C PHE A 62 -13.60 -34.69 -3.01
N THR A 63 -12.95 -34.47 -4.15
CA THR A 63 -11.59 -34.98 -4.41
C THR A 63 -10.57 -33.86 -4.41
N PHE A 64 -9.30 -34.22 -4.28
CA PHE A 64 -8.19 -33.27 -4.39
C PHE A 64 -8.08 -32.62 -5.78
N CYS A 65 -8.70 -33.22 -6.82
CA CYS A 65 -8.78 -32.70 -8.18
C CYS A 65 -10.03 -31.85 -8.46
N ASP A 66 -10.85 -31.56 -7.45
CA ASP A 66 -12.03 -30.73 -7.63
C ASP A 66 -11.67 -29.35 -8.20
N PRO A 67 -12.31 -28.90 -9.30
CA PRO A 67 -11.98 -27.62 -9.94
C PRO A 67 -12.11 -26.41 -9.00
N ASP A 68 -13.16 -26.35 -8.17
CA ASP A 68 -13.40 -25.20 -7.29
C ASP A 68 -12.40 -25.20 -6.11
N ARG A 69 -11.94 -26.39 -5.69
CA ARG A 69 -10.82 -26.54 -4.76
C ARG A 69 -9.55 -25.96 -5.37
N ILE A 70 -9.18 -26.40 -6.55
CA ILE A 70 -7.97 -25.93 -7.25
C ILE A 70 -8.02 -24.41 -7.43
N ARG A 71 -9.16 -23.86 -7.90
CA ARG A 71 -9.37 -22.41 -8.04
C ARG A 71 -9.20 -21.66 -6.73
N SER A 72 -9.68 -22.24 -5.63
CA SER A 72 -9.54 -21.62 -4.30
C SER A 72 -8.09 -21.56 -3.86
N ILE A 73 -7.29 -22.61 -4.10
CA ILE A 73 -5.85 -22.61 -3.81
C ILE A 73 -5.09 -21.66 -4.76
N VAL A 74 -5.45 -21.61 -6.04
CA VAL A 74 -4.90 -20.64 -7.01
C VAL A 74 -5.14 -19.19 -6.54
N ASN A 75 -6.34 -18.87 -6.06
CA ASN A 75 -6.63 -17.54 -5.51
C ASN A 75 -5.79 -17.23 -4.26
N GLN A 76 -5.57 -18.20 -3.39
CA GLN A 76 -4.66 -18.07 -2.23
C GLN A 76 -3.21 -17.85 -2.69
N THR A 77 -2.80 -18.53 -3.76
CA THR A 77 -1.46 -18.38 -4.35
C THR A 77 -1.26 -16.96 -4.89
N PHE A 78 -2.21 -16.44 -5.65
CA PHE A 78 -2.14 -15.05 -6.12
C PHE A 78 -2.21 -14.03 -4.97
N TYR A 79 -3.02 -14.29 -3.95
CA TYR A 79 -3.04 -13.44 -2.77
C TYR A 79 -1.68 -13.39 -2.06
N TYR A 80 -1.04 -14.56 -1.88
CA TYR A 80 0.29 -14.63 -1.28
C TYR A 80 1.33 -13.90 -2.14
N LEU A 81 1.33 -14.08 -3.45
CA LEU A 81 2.22 -13.39 -4.39
C LEU A 81 2.01 -11.87 -4.32
N ALA A 82 0.76 -11.44 -4.24
CA ALA A 82 0.44 -10.02 -4.08
C ALA A 82 1.00 -9.43 -2.77
N THR A 83 1.02 -10.19 -1.66
CA THR A 83 1.64 -9.74 -0.39
C THR A 83 3.17 -9.61 -0.46
N THR A 84 3.81 -10.19 -1.49
CA THR A 84 5.24 -10.00 -1.76
C THR A 84 5.53 -8.80 -2.68
N GLY A 85 4.50 -8.03 -3.03
CA GLY A 85 4.60 -6.82 -3.85
C GLY A 85 4.45 -7.05 -5.35
N ASN A 86 4.24 -8.29 -5.81
CA ASN A 86 4.14 -8.61 -7.23
C ASN A 86 2.69 -8.62 -7.73
N SER A 87 2.42 -7.96 -8.84
CA SER A 87 1.12 -8.00 -9.52
C SER A 87 0.94 -9.24 -10.40
N TYR A 88 2.04 -9.84 -10.84
CA TYR A 88 2.10 -11.07 -11.65
C TYR A 88 3.21 -12.02 -11.17
N CYS A 89 3.22 -13.23 -11.69
CA CYS A 89 4.32 -14.19 -11.55
C CYS A 89 4.63 -14.89 -12.87
N SER A 90 5.83 -15.45 -12.98
CA SER A 90 6.23 -16.27 -14.11
C SER A 90 5.62 -17.69 -14.03
N ALA A 91 5.70 -18.44 -15.14
CA ALA A 91 5.30 -19.85 -15.15
C ALA A 91 6.18 -20.72 -14.21
N GLU A 92 7.41 -20.30 -13.99
CA GLU A 92 8.36 -21.00 -13.12
C GLU A 92 8.03 -20.78 -11.63
N GLU A 93 7.37 -19.68 -11.29
CA GLU A 93 7.02 -19.32 -9.91
C GLU A 93 5.65 -19.83 -9.48
N ILE A 94 4.65 -19.87 -10.39
CA ILE A 94 3.26 -20.15 -10.02
C ILE A 94 3.05 -21.55 -9.48
N LEU A 95 3.61 -22.58 -10.13
CA LEU A 95 3.42 -23.97 -9.70
C LEU A 95 4.14 -24.30 -8.38
N PRO A 96 5.42 -23.95 -8.18
CA PRO A 96 6.07 -24.14 -6.89
C PRO A 96 5.35 -23.42 -5.75
N MET A 97 4.83 -22.21 -5.99
CA MET A 97 4.09 -21.48 -4.98
C MET A 97 2.73 -22.13 -4.70
N TYR A 98 1.98 -22.54 -5.72
CA TYR A 98 0.77 -23.32 -5.57
C TYR A 98 1.01 -24.56 -4.70
N ARG A 99 2.07 -25.33 -4.98
CA ARG A 99 2.44 -26.54 -4.22
C ARG A 99 2.76 -26.21 -2.76
N LYS A 100 3.47 -25.12 -2.51
CA LYS A 100 3.78 -24.66 -1.16
C LYS A 100 2.51 -24.29 -0.37
N ILE A 101 1.58 -23.60 -1.02
CA ILE A 101 0.29 -23.22 -0.41
C ILE A 101 -0.57 -24.46 -0.20
N GLU A 102 -0.75 -25.30 -1.24
CA GLU A 102 -1.51 -26.54 -1.16
C GLU A 102 -1.04 -27.40 0.00
N LYS A 103 0.26 -27.67 0.12
CA LYS A 103 0.83 -28.45 1.23
C LYS A 103 0.54 -27.86 2.62
N ARG A 104 0.41 -26.55 2.70
CA ARG A 104 0.16 -25.85 3.98
C ARG A 104 -1.29 -25.91 4.42
N ILE A 105 -2.24 -25.83 3.47
CA ILE A 105 -3.67 -25.62 3.78
C ILE A 105 -4.56 -26.81 3.41
N SER A 106 -4.04 -27.82 2.67
CA SER A 106 -4.80 -28.98 2.24
C SER A 106 -5.05 -29.97 3.38
N CYS A 107 -6.26 -30.52 3.39
CA CYS A 107 -6.63 -31.67 4.19
C CYS A 107 -6.52 -33.00 3.44
N PHE A 108 -6.07 -32.98 2.18
CA PHE A 108 -5.80 -34.17 1.37
C PHE A 108 -4.32 -34.52 1.39
N ASP A 109 -3.99 -35.79 1.33
CA ASP A 109 -2.61 -36.28 1.21
C ASP A 109 -2.11 -36.23 -0.25
N GLU A 110 -3.03 -36.34 -1.21
CA GLU A 110 -2.73 -36.26 -2.64
C GLU A 110 -2.74 -34.81 -3.15
N GLN A 111 -2.06 -34.59 -4.26
CA GLN A 111 -1.95 -33.30 -4.93
C GLN A 111 -2.54 -33.35 -6.33
N ALA A 112 -3.21 -32.27 -6.74
CA ALA A 112 -3.74 -32.14 -8.10
C ALA A 112 -2.57 -32.15 -9.13
N PRO A 113 -2.70 -32.81 -10.29
CA PRO A 113 -1.68 -32.77 -11.35
C PRO A 113 -1.40 -31.35 -11.85
N ASP A 114 -0.13 -31.01 -12.15
CA ASP A 114 0.28 -29.68 -12.61
C ASP A 114 -0.50 -29.21 -13.85
N GLY A 115 -0.74 -30.13 -14.80
CA GLY A 115 -1.52 -29.82 -15.99
C GLY A 115 -2.97 -29.40 -15.68
N LEU A 116 -3.58 -29.98 -14.65
CA LEU A 116 -4.93 -29.62 -14.21
C LEU A 116 -4.92 -28.25 -13.51
N VAL A 117 -3.91 -27.98 -12.69
CA VAL A 117 -3.75 -26.67 -12.03
C VAL A 117 -3.59 -25.57 -13.09
N LEU A 118 -2.71 -25.77 -14.07
CA LEU A 118 -2.53 -24.80 -15.16
C LEU A 118 -3.81 -24.64 -16.00
N PHE A 119 -4.52 -25.72 -16.27
CA PHE A 119 -5.80 -25.66 -16.97
C PHE A 119 -6.82 -24.81 -16.21
N GLU A 120 -6.93 -24.98 -14.89
CA GLU A 120 -7.85 -24.19 -14.08
C GLU A 120 -7.44 -22.69 -14.00
N ILE A 121 -6.15 -22.39 -13.96
CA ILE A 121 -5.68 -21.00 -14.04
C ILE A 121 -6.11 -20.36 -15.37
N LEU A 122 -5.97 -21.06 -16.48
CA LEU A 122 -6.22 -20.53 -17.82
C LEU A 122 -7.72 -20.49 -18.19
N SER A 123 -8.51 -21.46 -17.72
CA SER A 123 -9.90 -21.67 -18.16
C SER A 123 -10.94 -21.06 -17.23
N SER A 124 -10.61 -20.82 -15.98
CA SER A 124 -11.61 -20.59 -14.92
C SER A 124 -11.84 -19.14 -14.51
N LYS A 125 -11.29 -18.18 -15.18
CA LYS A 125 -11.31 -16.79 -14.70
C LYS A 125 -10.63 -16.57 -13.32
N ALA A 126 -9.89 -17.56 -12.79
CA ALA A 126 -9.10 -17.39 -11.58
C ALA A 126 -7.79 -16.65 -11.85
N GLY A 127 -7.32 -16.68 -13.11
CA GLY A 127 -6.10 -16.01 -13.53
C GLY A 127 -6.17 -15.57 -14.99
N TYR A 128 -5.26 -14.68 -15.36
CA TYR A 128 -5.05 -14.19 -16.70
C TYR A 128 -3.61 -14.48 -17.16
N LEU A 129 -3.44 -14.91 -18.39
CA LEU A 129 -2.12 -15.13 -19.01
C LEU A 129 -1.82 -14.03 -20.02
N ASP A 130 -0.78 -13.25 -19.74
CA ASP A 130 -0.19 -12.32 -20.71
C ASP A 130 1.04 -12.94 -21.38
N THR A 131 1.05 -12.97 -22.70
CA THR A 131 2.16 -13.45 -23.54
C THR A 131 2.75 -12.35 -24.40
N THR A 132 2.30 -11.11 -24.27
CA THR A 132 2.69 -10.00 -25.15
C THR A 132 4.16 -9.60 -25.02
N THR A 133 4.78 -9.89 -23.87
CA THR A 133 6.18 -9.57 -23.57
C THR A 133 7.18 -10.66 -23.98
N GLY A 134 6.70 -11.75 -24.61
CA GLY A 134 7.53 -12.90 -25.02
C GLY A 134 7.81 -13.90 -23.90
N GLN A 135 7.57 -13.55 -22.64
CA GLN A 135 7.58 -14.46 -21.49
C GLN A 135 6.19 -14.52 -20.87
N PRO A 136 5.65 -15.72 -20.60
CA PRO A 136 4.34 -15.87 -19.99
C PRO A 136 4.28 -15.27 -18.60
N ARG A 137 3.31 -14.40 -18.35
CA ARG A 137 3.03 -13.77 -17.06
C ARG A 137 1.64 -14.14 -16.60
N PHE A 138 1.52 -14.65 -15.40
CA PHE A 138 0.26 -15.04 -14.80
C PHE A 138 -0.18 -13.98 -13.80
N TYR A 139 -1.39 -13.47 -14.00
CA TYR A 139 -2.02 -12.45 -13.14
C TYR A 139 -3.25 -13.02 -12.42
N SER A 140 -3.54 -12.49 -11.24
CA SER A 140 -4.92 -12.53 -10.77
C SER A 140 -5.78 -11.62 -11.65
N HIS A 141 -7.07 -11.92 -11.82
CA HIS A 141 -7.97 -11.00 -12.53
C HIS A 141 -7.97 -9.61 -11.93
N LYS A 142 -8.00 -9.53 -10.60
CA LYS A 142 -7.98 -8.27 -9.88
C LYS A 142 -6.75 -7.41 -10.23
N SER A 143 -5.56 -8.02 -10.33
CA SER A 143 -4.32 -7.30 -10.67
C SER A 143 -4.30 -6.90 -12.14
N TRP A 144 -4.70 -7.82 -13.05
CA TRP A 144 -4.78 -7.52 -14.48
C TRP A 144 -5.75 -6.38 -14.80
N ASP A 145 -6.95 -6.42 -14.23
CA ASP A 145 -7.96 -5.37 -14.40
C ASP A 145 -7.44 -4.04 -13.86
N ALA A 146 -6.75 -4.06 -12.69
CA ALA A 146 -6.19 -2.85 -12.11
C ALA A 146 -5.13 -2.21 -13.03
N GLU A 147 -4.14 -2.98 -13.50
CA GLU A 147 -3.11 -2.46 -14.42
C GLU A 147 -3.71 -1.99 -15.75
N SER A 148 -4.67 -2.74 -16.31
CA SER A 148 -5.34 -2.37 -17.56
C SER A 148 -6.14 -1.07 -17.43
N GLU A 149 -6.90 -0.90 -16.35
CA GLU A 149 -7.65 0.33 -16.10
C GLU A 149 -6.72 1.52 -15.79
N ILE A 150 -5.60 1.30 -15.08
CA ILE A 150 -4.57 2.34 -14.87
C ILE A 150 -4.01 2.80 -16.21
N ALA A 151 -3.61 1.88 -17.08
CA ALA A 151 -3.09 2.20 -18.40
C ALA A 151 -4.13 2.97 -19.25
N GLY A 152 -5.39 2.54 -19.22
CA GLY A 152 -6.50 3.21 -19.90
C GLY A 152 -6.76 4.62 -19.37
N GLY A 153 -6.80 4.79 -18.05
CA GLY A 153 -7.00 6.08 -17.39
C GLY A 153 -5.90 7.09 -17.69
N LEU A 154 -4.64 6.66 -17.58
CA LEU A 154 -3.51 7.52 -17.92
C LEU A 154 -3.47 7.89 -19.41
N ALA A 155 -3.76 6.95 -20.32
CA ALA A 155 -3.88 7.21 -21.75
C ALA A 155 -5.03 8.19 -22.08
N ARG A 156 -6.14 8.14 -21.34
CA ARG A 156 -7.25 9.08 -21.44
C ARG A 156 -6.80 10.50 -21.12
N LEU A 157 -6.15 10.69 -19.98
CA LEU A 157 -5.63 11.99 -19.53
C LEU A 157 -4.59 12.54 -20.51
N LYS A 158 -3.68 11.70 -21.00
CA LYS A 158 -2.66 12.11 -21.97
C LYS A 158 -3.28 12.60 -23.28
N ARG A 159 -4.33 11.94 -23.79
CA ARG A 159 -5.03 12.37 -25.03
C ARG A 159 -5.78 13.69 -24.88
N LYS A 160 -6.11 14.10 -23.66
CA LYS A 160 -6.80 15.35 -23.32
C LYS A 160 -5.83 16.45 -22.89
N SER A 161 -4.52 16.21 -22.98
CA SER A 161 -3.52 17.19 -22.56
C SER A 161 -3.63 18.50 -23.35
N GLN A 162 -3.49 19.61 -22.63
CA GLN A 162 -3.56 20.98 -23.12
C GLN A 162 -2.36 21.77 -22.61
N THR A 163 -1.97 22.81 -23.35
CA THR A 163 -0.95 23.76 -22.90
C THR A 163 -1.45 24.49 -21.64
N MET A 164 -0.62 24.54 -20.59
CA MET A 164 -0.99 25.13 -19.31
C MET A 164 -0.25 26.44 -19.04
N LEU A 165 1.07 26.40 -18.88
CA LEU A 165 1.89 27.59 -18.72
C LEU A 165 2.96 27.66 -19.83
N ASN A 166 3.21 28.87 -20.35
CA ASN A 166 4.31 29.09 -21.26
C ASN A 166 5.60 29.51 -20.54
N ASP A 167 6.73 29.48 -21.25
CA ASP A 167 8.04 29.78 -20.67
C ASP A 167 8.09 31.18 -20.05
N ARG A 168 7.48 32.18 -20.66
CA ARG A 168 7.45 33.54 -20.12
C ARG A 168 6.73 33.62 -18.76
N GLU A 169 5.61 32.94 -18.60
CA GLU A 169 4.84 32.90 -17.34
C GLU A 169 5.61 32.23 -16.24
N ILE A 170 6.34 31.16 -16.58
CA ILE A 170 7.24 30.47 -15.68
C ILE A 170 8.42 31.37 -15.30
N ASP A 171 9.07 31.99 -16.27
CA ASP A 171 10.21 32.90 -16.05
C ASP A 171 9.83 34.11 -15.22
N ASP A 172 8.65 34.71 -15.46
CA ASP A 172 8.12 35.83 -14.65
C ASP A 172 7.93 35.42 -13.17
N TYR A 173 7.49 34.20 -12.90
CA TYR A 173 7.42 33.69 -11.53
C TYR A 173 8.81 33.44 -10.94
N LEU A 174 9.68 32.75 -11.66
CA LEU A 174 11.02 32.37 -11.19
C LEU A 174 11.90 33.61 -10.90
N ASN A 175 11.76 34.67 -11.66
CA ASN A 175 12.51 35.93 -11.49
C ASN A 175 11.99 36.79 -10.33
N THR A 176 10.78 36.53 -9.84
CA THR A 176 10.16 37.23 -8.71
C THR A 176 10.09 36.36 -7.47
N ASP A 177 9.03 35.58 -7.36
CA ASP A 177 8.69 34.80 -6.16
C ASP A 177 9.58 33.55 -6.00
N GLY A 178 10.04 32.96 -7.12
CA GLY A 178 10.88 31.76 -7.17
C GLY A 178 12.39 32.01 -7.23
N SER A 179 12.85 33.26 -7.07
CA SER A 179 14.27 33.64 -7.26
C SER A 179 15.25 32.93 -6.31
N TYR A 180 14.80 32.50 -5.15
CA TYR A 180 15.60 31.81 -4.14
C TYR A 180 15.76 30.29 -4.40
N LEU A 181 15.06 29.73 -5.37
CA LEU A 181 15.17 28.32 -5.74
C LEU A 181 16.53 28.04 -6.40
N ASP A 182 17.05 26.84 -6.21
CA ASP A 182 18.24 26.40 -6.95
C ASP A 182 17.91 26.06 -8.40
N ASP A 183 18.95 25.85 -9.21
CA ASP A 183 18.76 25.61 -10.65
C ASP A 183 17.94 24.34 -10.94
N SER A 184 18.19 23.24 -10.20
CA SER A 184 17.43 22.01 -10.35
C SER A 184 15.96 22.20 -10.00
N GLN A 185 15.65 22.96 -8.96
CA GLN A 185 14.27 23.28 -8.58
C GLN A 185 13.58 24.17 -9.64
N LYS A 186 14.31 25.12 -10.24
CA LYS A 186 13.78 25.98 -11.33
C LYS A 186 13.49 25.17 -12.59
N GLU A 187 14.36 24.25 -12.97
CA GLU A 187 14.17 23.40 -14.13
C GLU A 187 12.92 22.51 -13.99
N ALA A 188 12.55 22.09 -12.77
CA ALA A 188 11.36 21.29 -12.52
C ALA A 188 10.04 21.98 -12.94
N PHE A 189 10.04 23.29 -13.17
CA PHE A 189 8.86 24.03 -13.63
C PHE A 189 8.42 23.67 -15.06
N CYS A 190 9.27 22.97 -15.83
CA CYS A 190 8.87 22.36 -17.10
C CYS A 190 7.64 21.44 -16.96
N LEU A 191 7.42 20.87 -15.77
CA LEU A 191 6.27 20.02 -15.44
C LEU A 191 4.93 20.77 -15.45
N LEU A 192 4.95 22.11 -15.48
CA LEU A 192 3.73 22.95 -15.55
C LEU A 192 3.39 23.40 -16.99
N LYS A 193 4.11 22.96 -18.01
CA LYS A 193 3.87 23.43 -19.40
C LYS A 193 2.58 22.92 -20.01
N ASP A 194 2.13 21.74 -19.59
CA ASP A 194 0.90 21.11 -20.06
C ASP A 194 0.15 20.39 -18.95
N THR A 195 -1.05 19.90 -19.26
CA THR A 195 -1.88 19.12 -18.31
C THR A 195 -1.58 17.62 -18.31
N GLU A 196 -0.60 17.15 -19.07
CA GLU A 196 -0.21 15.73 -19.09
C GLU A 196 0.24 15.27 -17.69
N PRO A 197 -0.13 14.03 -17.27
CA PRO A 197 0.38 13.46 -16.02
C PRO A 197 1.91 13.43 -16.00
N CYS A 198 2.52 13.89 -14.92
CA CYS A 198 3.97 14.02 -14.83
C CYS A 198 4.49 13.70 -13.42
N PHE A 199 5.81 13.53 -13.31
CA PHE A 199 6.45 13.06 -12.07
C PHE A 199 7.55 14.03 -11.61
N LEU A 200 7.59 14.32 -10.32
CA LEU A 200 8.69 14.99 -9.64
C LEU A 200 9.38 13.98 -8.72
N ILE A 201 10.59 13.59 -9.11
CA ILE A 201 11.36 12.57 -8.41
C ILE A 201 12.47 13.23 -7.61
N GLY A 202 12.88 12.61 -6.51
CA GLY A 202 14.07 13.04 -5.79
C GLY A 202 14.24 12.30 -4.48
N GLY A 203 15.46 12.14 -4.05
CA GLY A 203 15.82 11.52 -2.78
C GLY A 203 15.43 12.35 -1.56
N PRO A 204 15.70 11.86 -0.35
CA PRO A 204 15.45 12.59 0.88
C PRO A 204 16.26 13.90 0.91
N GLY A 205 15.61 15.02 1.20
CA GLY A 205 16.29 16.31 1.34
C GLY A 205 16.66 17.04 0.05
N THR A 206 16.20 16.57 -1.13
CA THR A 206 16.42 17.25 -2.41
C THR A 206 15.51 18.46 -2.64
N GLY A 207 14.65 18.80 -1.67
CA GLY A 207 13.77 19.97 -1.79
C GLY A 207 12.44 19.72 -2.49
N LYS A 208 12.00 18.46 -2.66
CA LYS A 208 10.69 18.11 -3.26
C LYS A 208 9.55 18.97 -2.73
N THR A 209 9.41 19.06 -1.41
CA THR A 209 8.33 19.81 -0.75
C THR A 209 8.41 21.33 -1.05
N THR A 210 9.62 21.88 -1.09
CA THR A 210 9.84 23.30 -1.48
C THR A 210 9.47 23.52 -2.93
N THR A 211 9.90 22.64 -3.83
CA THR A 211 9.57 22.69 -5.26
C THR A 211 8.04 22.58 -5.44
N LEU A 212 7.40 21.60 -4.80
CA LEU A 212 5.95 21.41 -4.84
C LEU A 212 5.20 22.68 -4.44
N LYS A 213 5.57 23.30 -3.32
CA LYS A 213 4.96 24.55 -2.85
C LYS A 213 5.04 25.66 -3.93
N ASN A 214 6.19 25.78 -4.55
CA ASN A 214 6.41 26.81 -5.58
C ASN A 214 5.71 26.47 -6.91
N LEU A 215 5.63 25.20 -7.31
CA LEU A 215 4.84 24.78 -8.46
C LEU A 215 3.35 25.14 -8.27
N VAL A 216 2.80 24.88 -7.08
CA VAL A 216 1.41 25.26 -6.74
C VAL A 216 1.25 26.78 -6.78
N ALA A 217 2.15 27.54 -6.17
CA ALA A 217 2.09 28.99 -6.17
C ALA A 217 2.17 29.61 -7.57
N CYS A 218 3.04 29.09 -8.42
CA CYS A 218 3.14 29.50 -9.82
C CYS A 218 1.83 29.22 -10.59
N TYR A 219 1.27 28.03 -10.43
CA TYR A 219 -0.01 27.67 -11.03
C TYR A 219 -1.15 28.59 -10.56
N GLN A 220 -1.29 28.81 -9.25
CA GLN A 220 -2.33 29.65 -8.68
C GLN A 220 -2.17 31.12 -9.05
N LYS A 221 -0.95 31.61 -9.26
CA LYS A 221 -0.72 32.98 -9.75
C LYS A 221 -1.33 33.20 -11.15
N LYS A 222 -1.27 32.18 -11.99
CA LYS A 222 -1.88 32.18 -13.34
C LYS A 222 -3.38 31.90 -13.29
N TYR A 223 -3.81 30.98 -12.45
CA TYR A 223 -5.17 30.47 -12.36
C TYR A 223 -5.73 30.60 -10.92
N PRO A 224 -6.03 31.83 -10.44
CA PRO A 224 -6.44 32.06 -9.06
C PRO A 224 -7.77 31.39 -8.69
N ASP A 225 -8.66 31.16 -9.67
CA ASP A 225 -9.97 30.55 -9.47
C ASP A 225 -9.98 29.02 -9.59
N LYS A 226 -8.83 28.42 -10.00
CA LYS A 226 -8.69 27.01 -10.16
C LYS A 226 -8.38 26.30 -8.84
N ARG A 227 -8.97 25.12 -8.63
CA ARG A 227 -8.83 24.33 -7.42
C ARG A 227 -7.65 23.41 -7.47
N VAL A 228 -6.76 23.52 -6.50
CA VAL A 228 -5.62 22.63 -6.29
C VAL A 228 -5.90 21.72 -5.11
N ALA A 229 -5.79 20.42 -5.29
CA ALA A 229 -5.85 19.43 -4.22
C ALA A 229 -4.48 18.79 -4.04
N VAL A 230 -3.99 18.76 -2.80
CA VAL A 230 -2.74 18.07 -2.44
C VAL A 230 -3.09 16.92 -1.53
N CYS A 231 -2.60 15.73 -1.85
CA CYS A 231 -2.88 14.55 -1.03
C CYS A 231 -1.67 13.61 -0.94
N ALA A 232 -1.77 12.65 -0.01
CA ALA A 232 -0.76 11.63 0.22
C ALA A 232 -1.44 10.29 0.59
N PRO A 233 -0.75 9.15 0.49
CA PRO A 233 -1.32 7.85 0.86
C PRO A 233 -1.60 7.71 2.35
N THR A 234 -0.89 8.44 3.22
CA THR A 234 -1.04 8.36 4.68
C THR A 234 -1.37 9.70 5.31
N GLY A 235 -2.09 9.70 6.44
CA GLY A 235 -2.43 10.91 7.20
C GLY A 235 -1.20 11.69 7.65
N ARG A 236 -0.15 10.97 8.11
CA ARG A 236 1.10 11.60 8.55
C ARG A 236 1.85 12.29 7.41
N ALA A 237 1.83 11.73 6.21
CA ALA A 237 2.43 12.37 5.03
C ALA A 237 1.64 13.64 4.66
N ALA A 238 0.31 13.57 4.66
CA ALA A 238 -0.55 14.72 4.41
C ALA A 238 -0.31 15.85 5.43
N GLU A 239 -0.22 15.52 6.73
CA GLU A 239 0.07 16.50 7.77
C GLU A 239 1.44 17.18 7.58
N ARG A 240 2.47 16.43 7.23
CA ARG A 240 3.80 16.97 6.91
C ARG A 240 3.80 17.95 5.73
N ILE A 241 3.02 17.65 4.69
CA ILE A 241 2.86 18.57 3.56
C ILE A 241 2.26 19.89 4.06
N LYS A 242 1.19 19.81 4.85
CA LYS A 242 0.53 20.99 5.41
C LYS A 242 1.47 21.82 6.28
N GLU A 243 2.24 21.18 7.16
CA GLU A 243 3.23 21.86 8.02
C GLU A 243 4.34 22.54 7.20
N ALA A 244 4.87 21.85 6.20
CA ALA A 244 6.02 22.33 5.43
C ALA A 244 5.66 23.37 4.36
N THR A 245 4.45 23.29 3.79
CA THR A 245 4.04 24.14 2.65
C THR A 245 2.99 25.18 3.01
N GLY A 246 2.21 24.95 4.08
CA GLY A 246 1.01 25.71 4.41
C GLY A 246 -0.20 25.38 3.51
N LEU A 247 -0.06 24.44 2.55
CA LEU A 247 -1.15 24.01 1.69
C LEU A 247 -2.10 23.06 2.43
N ALA A 248 -3.39 23.20 2.22
CA ALA A 248 -4.37 22.22 2.69
C ALA A 248 -4.09 20.89 2.00
N SER A 249 -3.96 19.82 2.79
CA SER A 249 -3.69 18.47 2.29
C SER A 249 -4.52 17.43 3.02
N SER A 250 -4.79 16.32 2.35
CA SER A 250 -5.59 15.21 2.88
C SER A 250 -4.99 13.86 2.47
N THR A 251 -5.55 12.78 2.98
CA THR A 251 -5.24 11.46 2.40
C THR A 251 -5.96 11.28 1.06
N ILE A 252 -5.42 10.39 0.20
CA ILE A 252 -6.09 10.00 -1.06
C ILE A 252 -7.49 9.46 -0.76
N HIS A 253 -7.65 8.65 0.30
CA HIS A 253 -8.95 8.11 0.71
C HIS A 253 -9.94 9.22 1.10
N LEU A 254 -9.50 10.23 1.83
CA LEU A 254 -10.35 11.36 2.20
C LEU A 254 -10.72 12.20 0.97
N LEU A 255 -9.78 12.43 0.06
CA LEU A 255 -10.03 13.14 -1.20
C LEU A 255 -11.07 12.42 -2.07
N MET A 256 -11.07 11.09 -2.03
CA MET A 256 -12.05 10.25 -2.74
C MET A 256 -13.35 10.03 -1.96
N GLU A 257 -13.49 10.60 -0.75
CA GLU A 257 -14.66 10.49 0.12
C GLU A 257 -15.04 9.03 0.39
N TYR A 258 -14.07 8.19 0.76
CA TYR A 258 -14.36 6.79 1.10
C TYR A 258 -15.39 6.67 2.21
N ARG A 259 -16.38 5.80 2.04
CA ARG A 259 -17.38 5.44 3.05
C ARG A 259 -17.35 3.96 3.32
N ILE A 260 -17.71 3.61 4.54
CA ILE A 260 -17.85 2.21 4.96
C ILE A 260 -19.35 1.90 5.06
N GLU A 261 -19.82 0.95 4.26
CA GLU A 261 -21.19 0.41 4.28
C GLU A 261 -21.09 -1.11 4.33
N ASP A 262 -21.81 -1.74 5.24
CA ASP A 262 -21.82 -3.19 5.46
C ASP A 262 -20.41 -3.83 5.62
N GLY A 263 -19.47 -3.09 6.24
CA GLY A 263 -18.09 -3.53 6.45
C GLY A 263 -17.19 -3.46 5.20
N GLN A 264 -17.70 -2.93 4.08
CA GLN A 264 -16.92 -2.68 2.87
C GLN A 264 -16.67 -1.18 2.71
N SER A 265 -15.50 -0.85 2.19
CA SER A 265 -15.07 0.53 1.96
C SER A 265 -15.08 0.83 0.47
N PHE A 266 -15.81 1.88 0.04
CA PHE A 266 -15.84 2.31 -1.36
C PHE A 266 -15.68 3.82 -1.50
N PRO A 267 -15.10 4.29 -2.63
CA PRO A 267 -15.02 5.70 -2.95
C PRO A 267 -16.38 6.24 -3.42
N MET A 268 -16.75 7.41 -2.92
CA MET A 268 -17.92 8.15 -3.41
C MET A 268 -17.59 8.97 -4.67
N ARG A 269 -16.30 9.27 -4.88
CA ARG A 269 -15.80 9.89 -6.09
C ARG A 269 -15.49 8.82 -7.13
N ASN A 270 -16.01 9.01 -8.35
CA ASN A 270 -15.90 8.09 -9.47
C ASN A 270 -16.14 8.82 -10.79
N GLU A 271 -16.22 8.12 -11.91
CA GLU A 271 -16.44 8.68 -13.25
C GLU A 271 -17.71 9.56 -13.34
N ASN A 272 -18.77 9.22 -12.62
CA ASN A 272 -20.03 9.97 -12.61
C ASN A 272 -20.04 11.12 -11.59
N ASN A 273 -19.13 11.11 -10.64
CA ASN A 273 -18.96 12.11 -9.60
C ASN A 273 -17.45 12.36 -9.37
N PRO A 274 -16.75 12.99 -10.33
CA PRO A 274 -15.30 13.14 -10.23
C PRO A 274 -14.88 14.05 -9.09
N ILE A 275 -13.60 13.97 -8.73
CA ILE A 275 -12.96 14.86 -7.76
C ILE A 275 -13.03 16.28 -8.33
N ASP A 276 -13.52 17.20 -7.50
CA ASP A 276 -13.68 18.60 -7.87
C ASP A 276 -12.37 19.37 -7.68
N ALA A 277 -11.41 19.10 -8.56
CA ALA A 277 -10.11 19.78 -8.58
C ALA A 277 -9.55 19.86 -10.00
N ASP A 278 -8.93 20.99 -10.34
CA ASP A 278 -8.30 21.24 -11.64
C ASP A 278 -6.85 20.75 -11.66
N PHE A 279 -6.18 20.74 -10.52
CA PHE A 279 -4.83 20.25 -10.35
C PHE A 279 -4.75 19.38 -9.08
N ILE A 280 -4.37 18.11 -9.22
CA ILE A 280 -4.19 17.18 -8.11
C ILE A 280 -2.72 16.79 -8.02
N ILE A 281 -2.18 16.87 -6.82
CA ILE A 281 -0.81 16.47 -6.51
C ILE A 281 -0.87 15.32 -5.50
N ILE A 282 -0.19 14.22 -5.81
CA ILE A 282 -0.01 13.10 -4.89
C ILE A 282 1.46 13.05 -4.46
N ASP A 283 1.74 13.38 -3.20
CA ASP A 283 3.07 13.19 -2.60
C ASP A 283 3.22 11.80 -2.01
N GLU A 284 4.47 11.34 -1.82
CA GLU A 284 4.83 9.98 -1.40
C GLU A 284 4.21 8.90 -2.32
N PHE A 285 4.21 9.16 -3.63
CA PHE A 285 3.57 8.28 -4.62
C PHE A 285 4.18 6.88 -4.67
N SER A 286 5.42 6.68 -4.24
CA SER A 286 6.05 5.36 -4.09
C SER A 286 5.27 4.39 -3.21
N MET A 287 4.46 4.91 -2.27
CA MET A 287 3.62 4.11 -1.37
C MET A 287 2.22 3.80 -1.93
N VAL A 288 1.87 4.30 -3.12
CA VAL A 288 0.55 4.09 -3.74
C VAL A 288 0.54 2.77 -4.51
N GLY A 289 -0.39 1.87 -4.15
CA GLY A 289 -0.56 0.59 -4.83
C GLY A 289 -1.53 0.64 -6.00
N ILE A 290 -1.55 -0.45 -6.80
CA ILE A 290 -2.34 -0.50 -8.05
C ILE A 290 -3.85 -0.38 -7.80
N TYR A 291 -4.37 -0.93 -6.72
CA TYR A 291 -5.82 -0.90 -6.46
C TYR A 291 -6.31 0.48 -6.05
N LEU A 292 -5.56 1.15 -5.18
CA LEU A 292 -5.86 2.52 -4.79
C LEU A 292 -5.72 3.48 -5.98
N PHE A 293 -4.66 3.31 -6.77
CA PHE A 293 -4.40 4.17 -7.93
C PHE A 293 -5.44 4.00 -9.04
N LYS A 294 -5.86 2.75 -9.34
CA LYS A 294 -6.99 2.46 -10.22
C LYS A 294 -8.24 3.24 -9.80
N SER A 295 -8.63 3.10 -8.53
CA SER A 295 -9.81 3.77 -7.99
C SER A 295 -9.68 5.29 -8.08
N PHE A 296 -8.49 5.83 -7.80
CA PHE A 296 -8.19 7.24 -7.92
C PHE A 296 -8.36 7.74 -9.36
N LEU A 297 -7.76 7.07 -10.35
CA LEU A 297 -7.85 7.47 -11.76
C LEU A 297 -9.29 7.46 -12.30
N ASN A 298 -10.14 6.56 -11.80
CA ASN A 298 -11.57 6.52 -12.14
C ASN A 298 -12.34 7.72 -11.57
N ALA A 299 -11.79 8.38 -10.54
CA ALA A 299 -12.37 9.56 -9.93
C ALA A 299 -11.80 10.90 -10.48
N VAL A 300 -10.82 10.83 -11.38
CA VAL A 300 -10.15 12.02 -11.94
C VAL A 300 -10.85 12.49 -13.20
N GLY A 301 -11.16 13.79 -13.26
CA GLY A 301 -11.73 14.44 -14.45
C GLY A 301 -10.75 14.50 -15.65
N ASP A 302 -11.29 14.54 -16.87
CA ASP A 302 -10.50 14.49 -18.11
C ASP A 302 -9.49 15.62 -18.30
N GLU A 303 -9.77 16.79 -17.72
CA GLU A 303 -8.95 18.00 -17.87
C GLU A 303 -8.11 18.29 -16.61
N THR A 304 -8.14 17.40 -15.62
CA THR A 304 -7.41 17.56 -14.39
C THR A 304 -5.91 17.30 -14.60
N LYS A 305 -5.06 18.26 -14.24
CA LYS A 305 -3.61 18.07 -14.17
C LYS A 305 -3.26 17.13 -13.03
N LEU A 306 -2.37 16.17 -13.27
CA LEU A 306 -1.82 15.29 -12.24
C LEU A 306 -0.30 15.48 -12.12
N LEU A 307 0.17 15.67 -10.91
CA LEU A 307 1.59 15.64 -10.54
C LEU A 307 1.80 14.60 -9.44
N PHE A 308 2.65 13.63 -9.72
CA PHE A 308 3.07 12.60 -8.79
C PHE A 308 4.45 12.93 -8.24
N VAL A 309 4.57 13.01 -6.91
CA VAL A 309 5.84 13.33 -6.24
C VAL A 309 6.29 12.10 -5.45
N GLY A 310 7.55 11.69 -5.62
CA GLY A 310 8.02 10.49 -4.94
C GLY A 310 9.53 10.31 -4.96
N ASP A 311 9.94 9.19 -4.41
CA ASP A 311 11.33 8.74 -4.36
C ASP A 311 11.36 7.25 -4.72
N TRP A 312 11.91 6.90 -5.87
CA TRP A 312 11.97 5.51 -6.34
C TRP A 312 12.91 4.61 -5.54
N ASN A 313 13.78 5.19 -4.70
CA ASN A 313 14.65 4.45 -3.78
C ASN A 313 14.00 4.15 -2.42
N GLN A 314 12.78 4.66 -2.18
CA GLN A 314 12.02 4.32 -0.99
C GLN A 314 11.32 2.96 -1.13
N LEU A 315 10.85 2.42 0.00
CA LEU A 315 10.07 1.19 0.01
C LEU A 315 8.81 1.34 -0.86
N PRO A 316 8.49 0.31 -1.65
CA PRO A 316 7.27 0.31 -2.45
C PRO A 316 6.02 0.20 -1.59
N SER A 317 4.86 0.31 -2.24
CA SER A 317 3.57 0.03 -1.63
C SER A 317 3.50 -1.38 -1.04
N VAL A 318 2.69 -1.53 0.01
CA VAL A 318 2.30 -2.87 0.54
C VAL A 318 1.38 -3.61 -0.44
N GLU A 319 0.56 -2.87 -1.19
CA GLU A 319 -0.19 -3.43 -2.33
C GLU A 319 0.76 -3.81 -3.46
N PRO A 320 0.38 -4.78 -4.34
CA PRO A 320 1.22 -5.15 -5.46
C PRO A 320 1.46 -4.00 -6.46
N GLY A 321 2.57 -4.10 -7.19
CA GLY A 321 2.98 -3.17 -8.24
C GLY A 321 3.96 -2.09 -7.79
N PHE A 322 4.86 -1.74 -8.70
CA PHE A 322 5.89 -0.70 -8.53
C PHE A 322 5.55 0.53 -9.37
N LEU A 323 4.36 1.11 -9.15
CA LEU A 323 3.79 2.14 -10.03
C LEU A 323 4.75 3.28 -10.37
N LEU A 324 5.41 3.88 -9.39
CA LEU A 324 6.33 4.99 -9.63
C LEU A 324 7.46 4.59 -10.57
N HIS A 325 8.10 3.47 -10.28
CA HIS A 325 9.21 2.94 -11.06
C HIS A 325 8.77 2.56 -12.48
N ASP A 326 7.66 1.82 -12.59
CA ASP A 326 7.18 1.32 -13.87
C ASP A 326 6.70 2.45 -14.78
N LEU A 327 6.00 3.45 -14.25
CA LEU A 327 5.50 4.58 -15.01
C LEU A 327 6.63 5.50 -15.48
N VAL A 328 7.61 5.79 -14.63
CA VAL A 328 8.78 6.60 -15.00
C VAL A 328 9.64 5.88 -16.04
N ASN A 329 9.95 4.58 -15.83
CA ASN A 329 10.75 3.79 -16.78
C ASN A 329 10.01 3.40 -18.07
N SER A 330 8.72 3.68 -18.17
CA SER A 330 7.96 3.43 -19.40
C SER A 330 8.33 4.39 -20.54
N ASP A 331 9.03 5.47 -20.26
CA ASP A 331 9.34 6.59 -21.20
C ASP A 331 8.09 7.21 -21.83
N LYS A 332 6.91 7.04 -21.18
CA LYS A 332 5.64 7.56 -21.68
C LYS A 332 5.23 8.88 -21.05
N PHE A 333 5.83 9.26 -19.94
CA PHE A 333 5.45 10.42 -19.13
C PHE A 333 6.65 11.33 -18.87
N HIS A 334 6.39 12.63 -18.79
CA HIS A 334 7.40 13.59 -18.39
C HIS A 334 7.73 13.42 -16.91
N TYR A 335 9.00 13.38 -16.58
CA TYR A 335 9.47 13.43 -15.20
C TYR A 335 10.65 14.38 -15.06
N PHE A 336 10.84 14.88 -13.87
CA PHE A 336 12.01 15.65 -13.48
C PHE A 336 12.58 15.10 -12.18
N GLU A 337 13.89 14.85 -12.16
CA GLU A 337 14.60 14.37 -10.99
C GLU A 337 15.44 15.47 -10.36
N LEU A 338 15.12 15.81 -9.09
CA LEU A 338 15.88 16.77 -8.31
C LEU A 338 17.21 16.17 -7.86
N SER A 339 18.30 16.79 -8.27
CA SER A 339 19.68 16.31 -8.05
C SER A 339 20.36 16.90 -6.81
N SER A 340 19.87 18.02 -6.26
CA SER A 340 20.52 18.72 -5.15
C SER A 340 20.07 18.18 -3.80
N THR A 341 21.01 17.94 -2.88
CA THR A 341 20.70 17.56 -1.50
C THR A 341 20.97 18.73 -0.54
N HIS A 342 19.91 19.21 0.15
CA HIS A 342 19.97 20.38 1.03
C HIS A 342 19.99 20.03 2.53
N ARG A 343 19.59 18.81 2.91
CA ARG A 343 19.30 18.46 4.31
C ARG A 343 20.49 17.96 5.10
N GLN A 344 21.51 17.38 4.48
CA GLN A 344 22.67 16.80 5.16
C GLN A 344 23.96 17.10 4.42
N LYS A 345 25.08 17.20 5.19
CA LYS A 345 26.41 17.25 4.57
C LYS A 345 26.63 15.95 3.79
N LYS A 346 27.06 16.03 2.54
CA LYS A 346 27.29 14.86 1.66
C LYS A 346 28.22 13.81 2.28
N ASP A 347 29.08 14.21 3.22
CA ASP A 347 30.07 13.36 3.86
C ASP A 347 29.60 12.72 5.18
N SER A 348 28.30 12.79 5.54
CA SER A 348 27.80 12.12 6.74
C SER A 348 27.71 10.61 6.55
N SER A 349 28.05 9.83 7.58
CA SER A 349 27.94 8.35 7.58
C SER A 349 26.54 7.88 7.19
N ILE A 350 25.50 8.63 7.54
CA ILE A 350 24.11 8.32 7.17
C ILE A 350 23.91 8.41 5.65
N CYS A 351 24.46 9.46 4.99
CA CYS A 351 24.35 9.60 3.54
C CYS A 351 25.17 8.55 2.80
N ILE A 352 26.39 8.30 3.25
CA ILE A 352 27.27 7.29 2.66
C ILE A 352 26.64 5.90 2.79
N ASN A 353 26.13 5.55 3.98
CA ASN A 353 25.50 4.25 4.20
C ASN A 353 24.20 4.08 3.40
N ARG A 354 23.41 5.14 3.20
CA ARG A 354 22.27 5.11 2.28
C ARG A 354 22.71 4.66 0.88
N ASP A 355 23.76 5.28 0.35
CA ASP A 355 24.24 4.99 -1.01
C ASP A 355 24.82 3.56 -1.09
N LEU A 356 25.56 3.13 -0.08
CA LEU A 356 26.06 1.76 0.04
C LEU A 356 24.91 0.72 0.08
N ILE A 357 23.83 1.00 0.83
CA ILE A 357 22.66 0.13 0.90
C ILE A 357 21.96 0.05 -0.46
N LEU A 358 21.79 1.18 -1.17
CA LEU A 358 21.20 1.21 -2.51
C LEU A 358 22.05 0.43 -3.54
N GLU A 359 23.36 0.39 -3.35
CA GLU A 359 24.28 -0.44 -4.15
C GLU A 359 24.29 -1.92 -3.74
N GLY A 360 23.49 -2.32 -2.75
CA GLY A 360 23.44 -3.69 -2.23
C GLY A 360 24.64 -4.09 -1.36
N LYS A 361 25.45 -3.13 -0.91
CA LYS A 361 26.60 -3.40 -0.04
C LYS A 361 26.17 -3.61 1.40
N THR A 362 26.79 -4.58 2.06
CA THR A 362 26.50 -4.95 3.46
C THR A 362 27.52 -4.39 4.47
N GLU A 363 28.65 -3.91 3.99
CA GLU A 363 29.67 -3.30 4.83
C GLU A 363 29.39 -1.80 4.97
N LEU A 364 28.84 -1.42 6.12
CA LEU A 364 28.42 -0.05 6.40
C LEU A 364 29.40 0.64 7.36
N ILE A 365 29.56 1.94 7.19
CA ILE A 365 30.39 2.79 8.05
C ILE A 365 29.66 3.01 9.38
N GLN A 366 30.36 2.82 10.49
CA GLN A 366 29.86 3.10 11.83
C GLN A 366 30.63 4.24 12.48
N ASP A 367 29.88 5.16 13.08
CA ASP A 367 30.42 6.28 13.87
C ASP A 367 29.42 6.69 14.97
N SER A 368 29.60 7.88 15.56
CA SER A 368 28.68 8.40 16.57
C SER A 368 27.24 8.69 16.04
N HIS A 369 27.05 8.77 14.72
CA HIS A 369 25.78 9.08 14.07
C HIS A 369 25.08 7.85 13.48
N PHE A 370 25.84 6.75 13.27
CA PHE A 370 25.31 5.52 12.71
C PHE A 370 25.93 4.30 13.38
N ILE A 371 25.16 3.61 14.22
CA ILE A 371 25.61 2.48 15.02
C ILE A 371 24.81 1.24 14.64
N ILE A 372 25.47 0.13 14.37
CA ILE A 372 24.86 -1.18 14.11
C ILE A 372 25.13 -2.09 15.31
N LYS A 373 24.09 -2.68 15.87
CA LYS A 373 24.16 -3.72 16.89
C LYS A 373 23.51 -4.98 16.39
N ARG A 374 24.16 -6.12 16.59
CA ARG A 374 23.63 -7.45 16.21
C ARG A 374 23.31 -8.22 17.48
N PHE A 375 22.17 -8.90 17.45
CA PHE A 375 21.66 -9.71 18.55
C PHE A 375 21.40 -11.13 18.08
N HIS A 376 21.52 -12.09 19.00
CA HIS A 376 21.27 -13.51 18.71
C HIS A 376 19.80 -13.88 18.84
N ASN A 377 19.03 -13.12 19.60
CA ASN A 377 17.60 -13.34 19.84
C ASN A 377 16.88 -12.05 20.23
N ASP A 378 15.55 -12.10 20.19
CA ASP A 378 14.67 -10.98 20.49
C ASP A 378 14.82 -10.45 21.92
N SER A 379 15.16 -11.34 22.88
CA SER A 379 15.34 -10.94 24.29
C SER A 379 16.53 -10.00 24.47
N GLU A 380 17.65 -10.27 23.79
CA GLU A 380 18.82 -9.40 23.80
C GLU A 380 18.50 -8.05 23.14
N ALA A 381 17.80 -8.07 22.01
CA ALA A 381 17.36 -6.86 21.31
C ALA A 381 16.42 -6.01 22.20
N ARG A 382 15.48 -6.65 22.92
CA ARG A 382 14.58 -5.96 23.85
C ARG A 382 15.31 -5.35 25.03
N MET A 383 16.31 -6.05 25.61
CA MET A 383 17.14 -5.50 26.69
C MET A 383 17.91 -4.27 26.24
N GLU A 384 18.46 -4.28 25.02
CA GLU A 384 19.15 -3.10 24.49
C GLU A 384 18.16 -1.97 24.17
N ALA A 385 16.97 -2.26 23.65
CA ALA A 385 15.91 -1.27 23.46
C ALA A 385 15.53 -0.61 24.80
N LYS A 386 15.37 -1.41 25.86
CA LYS A 386 15.15 -0.89 27.22
C LYS A 386 16.23 0.07 27.67
N ARG A 387 17.52 -0.32 27.52
CA ARG A 387 18.65 0.52 27.89
C ARG A 387 18.68 1.84 27.10
N ILE A 388 18.33 1.79 25.79
CA ILE A 388 18.25 2.96 24.93
C ILE A 388 17.13 3.89 25.41
N PHE A 389 15.95 3.34 25.72
CA PHE A 389 14.83 4.13 26.25
C PHE A 389 15.21 4.83 27.55
N GLU A 390 15.76 4.09 28.52
CA GLU A 390 16.20 4.64 29.81
C GLU A 390 17.29 5.72 29.66
N THR A 391 18.15 5.61 28.64
CA THR A 391 19.26 6.54 28.43
C THR A 391 18.87 7.79 27.64
N LEU A 392 17.98 7.64 26.63
CA LEU A 392 17.64 8.70 25.68
C LEU A 392 16.28 9.35 25.98
N TYR A 393 15.52 8.82 26.94
CA TYR A 393 14.26 9.42 27.31
C TYR A 393 14.46 10.81 27.93
N ASP A 394 13.84 11.79 27.31
CA ASP A 394 13.77 13.16 27.79
C ASP A 394 12.28 13.54 27.88
N PRO A 395 11.71 13.70 29.09
CA PRO A 395 10.29 13.99 29.26
C PRO A 395 9.87 15.32 28.60
N VAL A 396 10.81 16.21 28.31
CA VAL A 396 10.54 17.49 27.61
C VAL A 396 10.61 17.32 26.08
N ASN A 397 11.48 16.41 25.60
CA ASN A 397 11.78 16.24 24.18
C ASN A 397 11.53 14.79 23.69
N TYR A 398 10.65 14.03 24.34
CA TYR A 398 10.32 12.63 23.97
C TYR A 398 9.91 12.49 22.49
N GLN A 399 9.39 13.55 21.88
CA GLN A 399 9.03 13.57 20.46
C GLN A 399 10.23 13.41 19.50
N LYS A 400 11.45 13.58 19.98
CA LYS A 400 12.70 13.42 19.19
C LYS A 400 13.15 11.96 19.08
N LEU A 401 12.67 11.09 19.96
CA LEU A 401 12.96 9.65 19.89
C LEU A 401 11.92 8.94 19.02
N HIS A 402 12.39 8.32 17.95
CA HIS A 402 11.55 7.49 17.07
C HIS A 402 12.09 6.08 17.04
N VAL A 403 11.21 5.10 17.22
CA VAL A 403 11.52 3.68 17.10
C VAL A 403 10.78 3.13 15.89
N ILE A 404 11.51 2.42 15.04
CA ILE A 404 10.96 1.80 13.83
C ILE A 404 11.22 0.30 13.90
N THR A 405 10.19 -0.50 13.70
CA THR A 405 10.25 -1.96 13.63
C THR A 405 9.42 -2.47 12.46
N PRO A 406 9.86 -3.52 11.74
CA PRO A 406 9.11 -4.08 10.62
C PRO A 406 7.94 -4.99 11.05
N GLN A 407 7.81 -5.30 12.36
CA GLN A 407 6.82 -6.25 12.89
C GLN A 407 5.77 -5.53 13.72
N GLN A 408 4.50 -5.93 13.60
CA GLN A 408 3.40 -5.42 14.43
C GLN A 408 3.37 -6.14 15.79
N SER A 409 3.49 -7.46 15.79
CA SER A 409 3.41 -8.31 16.99
C SER A 409 4.80 -8.82 17.40
N GLY A 410 4.87 -9.43 18.59
CA GLY A 410 6.11 -9.96 19.16
C GLY A 410 6.80 -8.99 20.11
N THR A 411 7.83 -9.47 20.80
CA THR A 411 8.52 -8.74 21.88
C THR A 411 9.29 -7.50 21.40
N ILE A 412 9.72 -7.49 20.14
CA ILE A 412 10.40 -6.38 19.45
C ILE A 412 9.53 -5.77 18.33
N GLY A 413 8.26 -6.18 18.23
CA GLY A 413 7.27 -5.55 17.36
C GLY A 413 6.72 -4.24 17.94
N VAL A 414 5.88 -3.55 17.17
CA VAL A 414 5.26 -2.27 17.59
C VAL A 414 4.58 -2.40 18.94
N GLN A 415 3.72 -3.42 19.13
CA GLN A 415 3.00 -3.64 20.40
C GLN A 415 3.97 -3.88 21.57
N GLY A 416 4.96 -4.79 21.38
CA GLY A 416 5.90 -5.13 22.44
C GLY A 416 6.83 -3.98 22.84
N LEU A 417 7.24 -3.13 21.88
CA LEU A 417 8.09 -1.97 22.16
C LEU A 417 7.29 -0.79 22.73
N ASN A 418 6.02 -0.61 22.35
CA ASN A 418 5.14 0.39 22.96
C ASN A 418 4.88 0.05 24.44
N LEU A 419 4.56 -1.20 24.76
CA LEU A 419 4.41 -1.64 26.15
C LEU A 419 5.70 -1.43 26.94
N LEU A 420 6.85 -1.77 26.37
CA LEU A 420 8.14 -1.53 27.03
C LEU A 420 8.39 -0.04 27.29
N ALA A 421 8.04 0.82 26.34
CA ALA A 421 8.16 2.25 26.51
C ALA A 421 7.24 2.78 27.61
N GLN A 422 5.98 2.32 27.66
CA GLN A 422 5.03 2.67 28.72
C GLN A 422 5.49 2.21 30.11
N GLU A 423 6.02 0.98 30.23
CA GLU A 423 6.59 0.46 31.48
C GLU A 423 7.77 1.31 32.02
N ILE A 424 8.52 1.97 31.14
CA ILE A 424 9.69 2.80 31.52
C ILE A 424 9.29 4.25 31.79
N PHE A 425 8.38 4.78 31.00
CA PHE A 425 8.08 6.22 30.96
C PHE A 425 6.93 6.63 31.87
N HIS A 426 6.06 5.69 32.27
CA HIS A 426 4.90 5.92 33.09
C HIS A 426 4.93 5.12 34.39
N ASN A 427 4.33 5.68 35.43
CA ASN A 427 4.08 4.96 36.70
C ASN A 427 2.67 4.38 36.67
N ALA A 428 2.48 3.25 37.35
CA ALA A 428 1.20 2.56 37.41
C ALA A 428 0.05 3.42 37.99
N ASP A 429 0.38 4.45 38.77
CA ASP A 429 -0.57 5.36 39.43
C ASP A 429 -0.88 6.61 38.59
N GLU A 430 -0.30 6.75 37.39
CA GLU A 430 -0.60 7.89 36.51
C GLU A 430 -1.98 7.76 35.86
N ASP A 431 -2.62 8.91 35.62
CA ASP A 431 -3.91 8.98 34.92
C ASP A 431 -3.80 8.36 33.52
N HIS A 432 -4.61 7.35 33.26
CA HIS A 432 -4.66 6.68 31.96
C HIS A 432 -6.09 6.31 31.57
N ILE A 433 -6.31 6.08 30.30
CA ILE A 433 -7.57 5.61 29.70
C ILE A 433 -7.29 4.30 28.99
N CYS A 434 -8.08 3.25 29.28
CA CYS A 434 -7.97 1.97 28.57
C CYS A 434 -9.14 1.80 27.60
N TYR A 435 -8.84 1.33 26.39
CA TYR A 435 -9.81 0.93 25.39
C TYR A 435 -9.48 -0.49 24.89
N GLY A 436 -10.31 -1.46 25.28
CA GLY A 436 -10.00 -2.88 25.09
C GLY A 436 -8.79 -3.32 25.93
N GLU A 437 -7.79 -3.88 25.27
CA GLU A 437 -6.52 -4.28 25.89
C GLU A 437 -5.46 -3.16 25.88
N ASP A 438 -5.69 -2.08 25.14
CA ASP A 438 -4.76 -0.96 25.01
C ASP A 438 -5.04 0.12 26.07
N CYS A 439 -4.00 0.56 26.77
CA CYS A 439 -4.04 1.67 27.72
C CYS A 439 -3.22 2.85 27.20
N PHE A 440 -3.73 4.06 27.36
CA PHE A 440 -3.12 5.30 26.90
C PHE A 440 -2.90 6.21 28.11
N TYR A 441 -1.66 6.61 28.32
CA TYR A 441 -1.26 7.50 29.40
C TYR A 441 -1.25 8.96 28.92
N ARG A 442 -1.29 9.87 29.88
CA ARG A 442 -1.15 11.28 29.58
C ARG A 442 0.20 11.55 28.90
N PHE A 443 0.19 12.20 27.74
CA PHE A 443 1.32 12.48 26.85
C PHE A 443 1.78 11.32 25.97
N ASP A 444 1.12 10.18 25.96
CA ASP A 444 1.35 9.19 24.92
C ASP A 444 1.10 9.80 23.54
N LYS A 445 1.99 9.46 22.61
CA LYS A 445 1.85 9.86 21.21
C LYS A 445 0.83 8.96 20.54
N VAL A 446 -0.36 9.49 20.29
CA VAL A 446 -1.46 8.76 19.66
C VAL A 446 -1.73 9.29 18.25
N MET A 447 -2.30 8.44 17.40
CA MET A 447 -2.76 8.78 16.07
C MET A 447 -4.20 8.29 15.92
N THR A 448 -5.10 9.15 15.49
CA THR A 448 -6.45 8.74 15.08
C THR A 448 -6.37 7.99 13.75
N VAL A 449 -7.00 6.84 13.69
CA VAL A 449 -7.06 5.98 12.50
C VAL A 449 -8.44 6.07 11.86
#